data_c139889a5e6ad43643d5b3350af66041
#
_entry.id   c139889a5e6ad43643d5b3350af66041
#
_cell.length_a   1.000
_cell.length_b   1.000
_cell.length_c   1.000
_cell.angle_alpha   90.00
_cell.angle_beta   90.00
_cell.angle_gamma   90.00
#
_symmetry.space_group_name_H-M   'P 1'
#
loop_
_entity.id
_entity.type
_entity.pdbx_description
1 polymer ?
#
loop_
_entity_poly.entity_id
_entity_poly.type
_entity_poly.pdbx_seq_one_letter_code
_entity_poly.pdbx_strand_id
1 'polypeptide(L)'
;MYRISMITGDGIGPELSQAATEVLDAISDKMGVKIELARVEAGDGALKKTGRALPESALDEIKKSDACLKAPVGESAADVIVVLRRMLDLYANIRPAKSYPTMPALKENIDLVIVRENTEDLYTGMEFEVGGSAVALRIISERASKRIARYAFMTASQRGGKRRVTCVHKSNVMRKTDGLFARSCADVAREFGSISFDQMYVDACAMNLIRQPEAFDVIVTTNLFGDILSDEAAQVVGGLGMAPAANIGDNFALFEPVHGAAFDIAGKQAANPSSFILSAKMMFEWLAMRKNDRRSLEVASALENAVYGVVRDGIRTRDIGGDSTTGEFTRQVISRLT
;
A
#
# COMPACT_ATOMS: atom_id res chain seq x y z
N MET A 1 -0.24 14.88 19.39
CA MET A 1 1.05 14.97 18.67
C MET A 1 1.44 13.56 18.23
N TYR A 2 1.79 13.39 16.98
CA TYR A 2 2.27 12.13 16.40
C TYR A 2 3.72 12.25 15.99
N ARG A 3 4.52 11.25 16.33
CA ARG A 3 5.88 11.11 15.81
C ARG A 3 5.86 10.16 14.62
N ILE A 4 6.19 10.67 13.44
CA ILE A 4 6.16 9.92 12.19
C ILE A 4 7.60 9.81 11.65
N SER A 5 8.08 8.59 11.46
CA SER A 5 9.32 8.38 10.70
C SER A 5 9.03 8.44 9.21
N MET A 6 9.94 9.05 8.44
CA MET A 6 9.86 9.13 6.99
C MET A 6 11.15 8.63 6.35
N ILE A 7 11.07 7.50 5.66
CA ILE A 7 12.14 7.02 4.79
C ILE A 7 12.08 7.83 3.49
N THR A 8 13.13 8.61 3.22
CA THR A 8 13.18 9.51 2.06
C THR A 8 13.38 8.79 0.73
N GLY A 9 13.93 7.56 0.76
CA GLY A 9 14.08 6.70 -0.41
C GLY A 9 15.08 7.20 -1.45
N ASP A 10 14.98 6.64 -2.66
CA ASP A 10 15.87 6.86 -3.79
C ASP A 10 15.08 7.32 -5.04
N GLY A 11 15.79 7.74 -6.09
CA GLY A 11 15.17 8.18 -7.34
C GLY A 11 14.20 9.34 -7.14
N ILE A 12 12.89 9.14 -7.42
CA ILE A 12 11.85 10.14 -7.16
C ILE A 12 11.49 10.25 -5.67
N GLY A 13 12.02 9.40 -4.80
CA GLY A 13 11.73 9.37 -3.37
C GLY A 13 11.94 10.70 -2.66
N PRO A 14 13.09 11.40 -2.81
CA PRO A 14 13.32 12.71 -2.21
C PRO A 14 12.29 13.77 -2.62
N GLU A 15 11.88 13.78 -3.90
CA GLU A 15 10.87 14.70 -4.45
C GLU A 15 9.49 14.44 -3.82
N LEU A 16 9.08 13.18 -3.74
CA LEU A 16 7.82 12.78 -3.10
C LEU A 16 7.83 13.02 -1.59
N SER A 17 8.96 12.79 -0.93
CA SER A 17 9.14 13.07 0.51
C SER A 17 9.02 14.55 0.81
N GLN A 18 9.52 15.41 -0.07
CA GLN A 18 9.36 16.87 0.07
C GLN A 18 7.88 17.24 -0.08
N ALA A 19 7.19 16.74 -1.10
CA ALA A 19 5.76 16.96 -1.30
C ALA A 19 4.92 16.51 -0.09
N ALA A 20 5.20 15.32 0.44
CA ALA A 20 4.53 14.82 1.64
C ALA A 20 4.84 15.69 2.87
N THR A 21 6.08 16.16 3.05
CA THR A 21 6.44 17.07 4.14
C THR A 21 5.62 18.35 4.09
N GLU A 22 5.54 19.01 2.93
CA GLU A 22 4.75 20.24 2.73
C GLU A 22 3.26 20.02 3.05
N VAL A 23 2.70 18.87 2.69
CA VAL A 23 1.32 18.51 3.02
C VAL A 23 1.14 18.30 4.53
N LEU A 24 2.07 17.59 5.19
CA LEU A 24 2.01 17.34 6.63
C LEU A 24 2.17 18.63 7.44
N ASP A 25 3.03 19.55 7.02
CA ASP A 25 3.17 20.89 7.61
C ASP A 25 1.87 21.68 7.48
N ALA A 26 1.27 21.69 6.29
CA ALA A 26 -0.02 22.35 6.07
C ALA A 26 -1.17 21.75 6.92
N ILE A 27 -1.17 20.43 7.15
CA ILE A 27 -2.10 19.77 8.08
C ILE A 27 -1.88 20.26 9.49
N SER A 28 -0.63 20.36 9.93
CA SER A 28 -0.29 20.86 11.27
C SER A 28 -0.80 22.30 11.47
N ASP A 29 -0.59 23.16 10.49
CA ASP A 29 -0.94 24.58 10.55
C ASP A 29 -2.45 24.81 10.45
N LYS A 30 -3.12 24.16 9.47
CA LYS A 30 -4.54 24.42 9.16
C LYS A 30 -5.51 23.61 10.00
N MET A 31 -5.14 22.36 10.35
CA MET A 31 -6.04 21.40 11.02
C MET A 31 -5.64 21.13 12.47
N GLY A 32 -4.54 21.72 12.95
CA GLY A 32 -4.12 21.67 14.34
C GLY A 32 -3.64 20.28 14.82
N VAL A 33 -3.28 19.38 13.91
CA VAL A 33 -2.70 18.08 14.23
C VAL A 33 -1.19 18.18 14.26
N LYS A 34 -0.61 18.19 15.46
CA LYS A 34 0.84 18.30 15.63
C LYS A 34 1.55 17.02 15.18
N ILE A 35 2.47 17.17 14.23
CA ILE A 35 3.27 16.08 13.66
C ILE A 35 4.76 16.41 13.88
N GLU A 36 5.47 15.48 14.50
CA GLU A 36 6.93 15.48 14.57
C GLU A 36 7.45 14.51 13.50
N LEU A 37 8.12 15.04 12.47
CA LEU A 37 8.62 14.25 11.36
C LEU A 37 10.10 13.91 11.56
N ALA A 38 10.41 12.62 11.77
CA ALA A 38 11.76 12.11 11.86
C ALA A 38 12.20 11.54 10.49
N ARG A 39 13.11 12.23 9.80
CA ARG A 39 13.65 11.73 8.52
C ARG A 39 14.64 10.60 8.76
N VAL A 40 14.52 9.54 7.99
CA VAL A 40 15.30 8.31 8.11
C VAL A 40 15.94 7.99 6.78
N GLU A 41 17.25 7.77 6.77
CA GLU A 41 17.97 7.31 5.57
C GLU A 41 17.92 5.78 5.50
N ALA A 42 17.31 5.23 4.43
CA ALA A 42 17.35 3.83 4.06
C ALA A 42 17.22 3.71 2.53
N GLY A 43 17.78 2.66 1.96
CA GLY A 43 17.80 2.41 0.52
C GLY A 43 19.21 2.39 -0.07
N ASP A 44 19.32 2.60 -1.38
CA ASP A 44 20.58 2.57 -2.13
C ASP A 44 21.58 3.62 -1.61
N GLY A 45 21.08 4.81 -1.24
CA GLY A 45 21.90 5.86 -0.67
C GLY A 45 22.52 5.47 0.66
N ALA A 46 21.75 4.85 1.55
CA ALA A 46 22.24 4.34 2.83
C ALA A 46 23.22 3.17 2.63
N LEU A 47 22.90 2.24 1.70
CA LEU A 47 23.76 1.12 1.35
C LEU A 47 25.15 1.58 0.90
N LYS A 48 25.22 2.58 0.04
CA LYS A 48 26.50 3.16 -0.44
C LYS A 48 27.31 3.82 0.67
N LYS A 49 26.63 4.48 1.63
CA LYS A 49 27.29 5.20 2.73
C LYS A 49 27.76 4.31 3.87
N THR A 50 26.95 3.29 4.21
CA THR A 50 27.09 2.53 5.46
C THR A 50 27.32 1.02 5.26
N GLY A 51 27.18 0.54 4.02
CA GLY A 51 27.20 -0.90 3.71
C GLY A 51 25.91 -1.64 4.07
N ARG A 52 24.86 -0.94 4.52
CA ARG A 52 23.54 -1.50 4.86
C ARG A 52 22.43 -0.67 4.26
N ALA A 53 21.50 -1.29 3.55
CA ALA A 53 20.34 -0.59 3.00
C ALA A 53 19.38 -0.10 4.11
N LEU A 54 19.29 -0.84 5.22
CA LEU A 54 18.56 -0.45 6.43
C LEU A 54 19.54 -0.43 7.62
N PRO A 55 20.15 0.73 7.95
CA PRO A 55 21.00 0.87 9.13
C PRO A 55 20.25 0.63 10.44
N GLU A 56 20.92 0.16 11.49
CA GLU A 56 20.30 -0.07 12.80
C GLU A 56 19.68 1.21 13.38
N SER A 57 20.38 2.34 13.26
CA SER A 57 19.86 3.65 13.70
C SER A 57 18.55 4.04 13.00
N ALA A 58 18.40 3.68 11.73
CA ALA A 58 17.16 3.89 10.99
C ALA A 58 16.02 3.03 11.55
N LEU A 59 16.30 1.75 11.81
CA LEU A 59 15.33 0.83 12.40
C LEU A 59 14.91 1.26 13.81
N ASP A 60 15.84 1.74 14.63
CA ASP A 60 15.57 2.21 15.98
C ASP A 60 14.69 3.47 15.97
N GLU A 61 14.92 4.39 15.02
CA GLU A 61 14.08 5.57 14.85
C GLU A 61 12.67 5.20 14.39
N ILE A 62 12.55 4.25 13.44
CA ILE A 62 11.25 3.74 13.00
C ILE A 62 10.47 3.14 14.18
N LYS A 63 11.12 2.32 15.00
CA LYS A 63 10.47 1.68 16.16
C LYS A 63 10.00 2.66 17.24
N LYS A 64 10.60 3.85 17.33
CA LYS A 64 10.22 4.92 18.28
C LYS A 64 9.04 5.76 17.77
N SER A 65 8.68 5.63 16.51
CA SER A 65 7.63 6.42 15.88
C SER A 65 6.26 5.77 16.05
N ASP A 66 5.19 6.57 15.96
CA ASP A 66 3.80 6.07 15.96
C ASP A 66 3.47 5.32 14.67
N ALA A 67 4.05 5.74 13.54
CA ALA A 67 3.93 5.13 12.23
C ALA A 67 5.11 5.51 11.34
N CYS A 68 5.25 4.83 10.19
CA CYS A 68 6.28 5.13 9.20
C CYS A 68 5.65 5.46 7.84
N LEU A 69 6.08 6.56 7.23
CA LEU A 69 5.90 6.83 5.80
C LEU A 69 7.18 6.44 5.07
N LYS A 70 7.06 5.72 3.95
CA LYS A 70 8.21 5.28 3.17
C LYS A 70 8.04 5.69 1.71
N ALA A 71 8.92 6.56 1.23
CA ALA A 71 9.05 6.86 -0.18
C ALA A 71 9.69 5.68 -0.94
N PRO A 72 9.62 5.66 -2.28
CA PRO A 72 10.21 4.58 -3.08
C PRO A 72 11.70 4.41 -2.82
N VAL A 73 12.14 3.15 -2.80
CA VAL A 73 13.55 2.75 -2.66
C VAL A 73 13.98 2.08 -3.98
N GLY A 74 15.27 2.19 -4.31
CA GLY A 74 15.85 1.65 -5.54
C GLY A 74 16.04 0.13 -5.53
N GLU A 75 17.18 -0.35 -6.01
CA GLU A 75 17.45 -1.79 -6.15
C GLU A 75 17.52 -2.52 -4.81
N SER A 76 17.92 -1.84 -3.74
CA SER A 76 17.92 -2.39 -2.37
C SER A 76 16.54 -2.40 -1.69
N ALA A 77 15.45 -2.21 -2.44
CA ALA A 77 14.10 -2.15 -1.87
C ALA A 77 13.73 -3.39 -1.06
N ALA A 78 14.09 -4.59 -1.51
CA ALA A 78 13.82 -5.82 -0.78
C ALA A 78 14.54 -5.86 0.58
N ASP A 79 15.77 -5.38 0.66
CA ASP A 79 16.58 -5.33 1.88
C ASP A 79 16.04 -4.30 2.90
N VAL A 80 15.18 -3.38 2.47
CA VAL A 80 14.51 -2.41 3.34
C VAL A 80 13.11 -2.90 3.69
N ILE A 81 12.22 -3.06 2.67
CA ILE A 81 10.80 -3.25 2.97
C ILE A 81 10.48 -4.66 3.45
N VAL A 82 11.09 -5.71 2.87
CA VAL A 82 10.83 -7.09 3.31
C VAL A 82 11.38 -7.31 4.72
N VAL A 83 12.54 -6.71 5.03
CA VAL A 83 13.11 -6.74 6.39
C VAL A 83 12.18 -6.06 7.38
N LEU A 84 11.68 -4.84 7.09
CA LEU A 84 10.75 -4.12 7.95
C LEU A 84 9.44 -4.89 8.16
N ARG A 85 8.85 -5.46 7.10
CA ARG A 85 7.63 -6.28 7.18
C ARG A 85 7.78 -7.45 8.15
N ARG A 86 8.92 -8.13 8.12
CA ARG A 86 9.20 -9.27 9.00
C ARG A 86 9.54 -8.85 10.42
N MET A 87 10.40 -7.84 10.60
CA MET A 87 10.85 -7.40 11.92
C MET A 87 9.74 -6.74 12.75
N LEU A 88 8.79 -6.06 12.08
CA LEU A 88 7.68 -5.37 12.72
C LEU A 88 6.35 -6.14 12.60
N ASP A 89 6.40 -7.38 12.09
CA ASP A 89 5.24 -8.25 11.82
C ASP A 89 4.09 -7.52 11.10
N LEU A 90 4.42 -6.81 10.01
CA LEU A 90 3.47 -6.07 9.18
C LEU A 90 2.79 -7.06 8.21
N TYR A 91 1.89 -7.86 8.72
CA TYR A 91 1.36 -9.04 8.03
C TYR A 91 0.30 -8.76 6.97
N ALA A 92 -0.36 -7.59 7.03
CA ALA A 92 -1.41 -7.24 6.08
C ALA A 92 -0.95 -6.07 5.20
N ASN A 93 -0.85 -6.31 3.90
CA ASN A 93 -0.61 -5.26 2.92
C ASN A 93 -1.94 -4.90 2.26
N ILE A 94 -2.39 -3.68 2.51
CA ILE A 94 -3.67 -3.15 2.06
C ILE A 94 -3.43 -2.27 0.85
N ARG A 95 -3.99 -2.65 -0.29
CA ARG A 95 -3.82 -1.98 -1.57
C ARG A 95 -5.19 -1.62 -2.18
N PRO A 96 -5.71 -0.43 -1.91
CA PRO A 96 -6.94 0.03 -2.53
C PRO A 96 -6.71 0.35 -4.02
N ALA A 97 -7.68 0.00 -4.86
CA ALA A 97 -7.76 0.39 -6.25
C ALA A 97 -9.11 1.10 -6.47
N LYS A 98 -9.04 2.43 -6.64
CA LYS A 98 -10.20 3.30 -6.78
C LYS A 98 -10.04 4.17 -8.02
N SER A 99 -11.06 4.23 -8.88
CA SER A 99 -11.08 5.14 -10.01
C SER A 99 -11.40 6.56 -9.57
N TYR A 100 -10.72 7.53 -10.17
CA TYR A 100 -10.95 8.93 -9.94
C TYR A 100 -11.62 9.55 -11.18
N PRO A 101 -12.50 10.56 -11.00
CA PRO A 101 -13.20 11.17 -12.13
C PRO A 101 -12.21 11.85 -13.08
N THR A 102 -12.53 11.81 -14.35
CA THR A 102 -11.75 12.48 -15.40
C THR A 102 -10.35 11.93 -15.63
N MET A 103 -9.92 10.90 -14.92
CA MET A 103 -8.66 10.21 -15.17
C MET A 103 -8.77 9.21 -16.32
N PRO A 104 -7.70 9.03 -17.12
CA PRO A 104 -7.63 7.92 -18.06
C PRO A 104 -7.56 6.60 -17.28
N ALA A 105 -8.66 5.87 -17.23
CA ALA A 105 -8.78 4.56 -16.60
C ALA A 105 -9.42 3.58 -17.58
N LEU A 106 -9.11 2.29 -17.45
CA LEU A 106 -9.78 1.26 -18.26
C LEU A 106 -11.25 1.09 -17.85
N LYS A 107 -11.54 1.32 -16.59
CA LYS A 107 -12.89 1.22 -16.01
C LYS A 107 -13.13 2.35 -15.00
N GLU A 108 -14.32 2.89 -15.05
CA GLU A 108 -14.81 3.91 -14.13
C GLU A 108 -15.65 3.29 -13.00
N ASN A 109 -15.85 4.06 -11.93
CA ASN A 109 -16.68 3.68 -10.78
C ASN A 109 -16.21 2.39 -10.07
N ILE A 110 -14.89 2.18 -10.04
CA ILE A 110 -14.25 1.08 -9.32
C ILE A 110 -13.83 1.55 -7.94
N ASP A 111 -14.13 0.71 -6.96
CA ASP A 111 -13.65 0.85 -5.57
C ASP A 111 -13.52 -0.54 -4.95
N LEU A 112 -12.33 -1.10 -5.04
CA LEU A 112 -11.99 -2.40 -4.46
C LEU A 112 -10.70 -2.30 -3.63
N VAL A 113 -10.47 -3.29 -2.76
CA VAL A 113 -9.24 -3.40 -1.97
C VAL A 113 -8.67 -4.80 -2.07
N ILE A 114 -7.38 -4.89 -2.32
CA ILE A 114 -6.63 -6.13 -2.22
C ILE A 114 -5.94 -6.18 -0.85
N VAL A 115 -6.26 -7.21 -0.09
CA VAL A 115 -5.67 -7.56 1.20
C VAL A 115 -4.68 -8.69 0.95
N ARG A 116 -3.41 -8.31 0.82
CA ARG A 116 -2.28 -9.18 0.49
C ARG A 116 -1.62 -9.70 1.77
N GLU A 117 -1.45 -11.01 1.92
CA GLU A 117 -0.54 -11.56 2.93
C GLU A 117 0.90 -11.02 2.68
N ASN A 118 1.66 -10.75 3.73
CA ASN A 118 2.85 -9.91 3.59
C ASN A 118 4.12 -10.47 4.25
N THR A 119 4.05 -11.65 4.88
CA THR A 119 5.15 -12.21 5.69
C THR A 119 5.65 -13.59 5.25
N GLU A 120 4.92 -14.27 4.41
CA GLU A 120 5.20 -15.63 3.92
C GLU A 120 5.35 -15.68 2.38
N ASP A 121 5.06 -16.85 1.81
CA ASP A 121 5.14 -17.15 0.39
C ASP A 121 6.61 -17.22 -0.09
N LEU A 122 6.88 -16.91 -1.33
CA LEU A 122 8.22 -16.81 -1.92
C LEU A 122 9.07 -15.66 -1.33
N TYR A 123 8.43 -14.67 -0.73
CA TYR A 123 9.09 -13.53 -0.08
C TYR A 123 9.85 -13.89 1.20
N THR A 124 9.80 -15.15 1.63
CA THR A 124 10.71 -15.66 2.68
C THR A 124 12.16 -15.69 2.22
N GLY A 125 12.43 -15.63 0.91
CA GLY A 125 13.79 -15.71 0.33
C GLY A 125 14.45 -17.06 0.51
N MET A 126 13.67 -18.13 0.74
CA MET A 126 14.22 -19.48 0.86
C MET A 126 14.42 -20.09 -0.53
N GLU A 127 15.56 -19.82 -1.12
CA GLU A 127 15.94 -20.36 -2.42
C GLU A 127 17.38 -20.84 -2.46
N PHE A 128 17.67 -21.80 -3.31
CA PHE A 128 18.99 -22.40 -3.47
C PHE A 128 19.15 -23.05 -4.84
N GLU A 129 20.39 -23.28 -5.23
CA GLU A 129 20.72 -24.00 -6.44
C GLU A 129 21.14 -25.44 -6.15
N VAL A 130 20.71 -26.38 -6.96
CA VAL A 130 21.11 -27.79 -6.89
C VAL A 130 21.17 -28.42 -8.27
N GLY A 131 22.29 -29.01 -8.64
CA GLY A 131 22.46 -29.76 -9.89
C GLY A 131 22.11 -28.95 -11.16
N GLY A 132 22.40 -27.64 -11.18
CA GLY A 132 22.08 -26.76 -12.32
C GLY A 132 20.62 -26.31 -12.37
N SER A 133 19.83 -26.58 -11.33
CA SER A 133 18.45 -26.11 -11.16
C SER A 133 18.35 -25.15 -9.99
N ALA A 134 17.56 -24.10 -10.11
CA ALA A 134 17.21 -23.21 -9.01
C ALA A 134 15.88 -23.66 -8.38
N VAL A 135 15.81 -23.65 -7.04
CA VAL A 135 14.64 -24.06 -6.25
C VAL A 135 14.25 -22.90 -5.33
N ALA A 136 12.98 -22.51 -5.34
CA ALA A 136 12.41 -21.58 -4.38
C ALA A 136 11.31 -22.27 -3.56
N LEU A 137 11.33 -22.09 -2.25
CA LEU A 137 10.35 -22.69 -1.34
C LEU A 137 9.21 -21.70 -1.06
N ARG A 138 8.01 -22.10 -1.43
CA ARG A 138 6.78 -21.40 -1.12
C ARG A 138 6.21 -21.89 0.21
N ILE A 139 6.13 -21.00 1.20
CA ILE A 139 5.63 -21.31 2.54
C ILE A 139 4.28 -20.64 2.75
N ILE A 140 3.26 -21.44 3.08
CA ILE A 140 1.92 -20.97 3.46
C ILE A 140 1.55 -21.67 4.76
N SER A 141 1.26 -20.88 5.81
CA SER A 141 0.82 -21.40 7.10
C SER A 141 -0.66 -21.13 7.37
N GLU A 142 -1.28 -22.00 8.16
CA GLU A 142 -2.66 -21.81 8.60
C GLU A 142 -2.81 -20.52 9.44
N ARG A 143 -1.83 -20.24 10.30
CA ARG A 143 -1.83 -19.05 11.16
C ARG A 143 -1.86 -17.76 10.34
N ALA A 144 -0.94 -17.60 9.38
CA ALA A 144 -0.90 -16.39 8.56
C ALA A 144 -2.11 -16.29 7.64
N SER A 145 -2.56 -17.41 7.06
CA SER A 145 -3.75 -17.47 6.22
C SER A 145 -5.02 -17.05 6.98
N LYS A 146 -5.22 -17.52 8.20
CA LYS A 146 -6.37 -17.12 9.03
C LYS A 146 -6.27 -15.65 9.47
N ARG A 147 -5.07 -15.16 9.80
CA ARG A 147 -4.83 -13.78 10.22
C ARG A 147 -5.16 -12.79 9.10
N ILE A 148 -4.67 -13.04 7.89
CA ILE A 148 -4.95 -12.17 6.75
C ILE A 148 -6.41 -12.25 6.31
N ALA A 149 -7.03 -13.44 6.38
CA ALA A 149 -8.46 -13.60 6.11
C ALA A 149 -9.30 -12.75 7.07
N ARG A 150 -9.06 -12.82 8.40
CA ARG A 150 -9.77 -11.97 9.37
C ARG A 150 -9.63 -10.50 9.05
N TYR A 151 -8.42 -10.06 8.69
CA TYR A 151 -8.21 -8.67 8.29
C TYR A 151 -9.08 -8.29 7.08
N ALA A 152 -9.17 -9.14 6.06
CA ALA A 152 -10.01 -8.91 4.89
C ALA A 152 -11.50 -8.83 5.22
N PHE A 153 -12.00 -9.73 6.07
CA PHE A 153 -13.40 -9.69 6.52
C PHE A 153 -13.71 -8.46 7.37
N MET A 154 -12.80 -8.05 8.26
CA MET A 154 -12.92 -6.79 9.01
C MET A 154 -12.95 -5.58 8.06
N THR A 155 -12.07 -5.55 7.05
CA THR A 155 -12.07 -4.52 6.03
C THR A 155 -13.41 -4.47 5.29
N ALA A 156 -13.94 -5.59 4.82
CA ALA A 156 -15.24 -5.66 4.14
C ALA A 156 -16.40 -5.21 5.05
N SER A 157 -16.31 -5.47 6.35
CA SER A 157 -17.30 -5.00 7.32
C SER A 157 -17.30 -3.49 7.51
N GLN A 158 -16.10 -2.88 7.54
CA GLN A 158 -15.92 -1.44 7.83
C GLN A 158 -16.17 -0.55 6.61
N ARG A 159 -15.87 -1.04 5.40
CA ARG A 159 -16.01 -0.24 4.16
C ARG A 159 -17.45 0.18 3.84
N GLY A 160 -18.46 -0.55 4.33
CA GLY A 160 -19.87 -0.29 4.01
C GLY A 160 -20.22 -0.50 2.52
N GLY A 161 -19.33 -1.14 1.74
CA GLY A 161 -19.50 -1.45 0.32
C GLY A 161 -20.39 -2.66 0.07
N LYS A 162 -19.98 -3.54 -0.86
CA LYS A 162 -20.75 -4.74 -1.27
C LYS A 162 -20.75 -5.84 -0.22
N ARG A 163 -19.95 -5.70 0.85
CA ARG A 163 -19.79 -6.69 1.93
C ARG A 163 -19.44 -8.07 1.41
N ARG A 164 -18.43 -8.11 0.54
CA ARG A 164 -18.00 -9.32 -0.17
C ARG A 164 -16.49 -9.51 -0.04
N VAL A 165 -16.07 -10.74 0.30
CA VAL A 165 -14.67 -11.15 0.29
C VAL A 165 -14.48 -12.26 -0.74
N THR A 166 -13.60 -12.04 -1.71
CA THR A 166 -13.17 -13.04 -2.70
C THR A 166 -11.78 -13.55 -2.33
N CYS A 167 -11.67 -14.83 -1.99
CA CYS A 167 -10.39 -15.49 -1.72
C CYS A 167 -9.75 -15.96 -3.03
N VAL A 168 -8.56 -15.41 -3.35
CA VAL A 168 -7.86 -15.73 -4.59
C VAL A 168 -6.66 -16.62 -4.34
N HIS A 169 -6.57 -17.72 -5.08
CA HIS A 169 -5.58 -18.79 -4.91
C HIS A 169 -5.39 -19.61 -6.20
N LYS A 170 -4.50 -20.61 -6.18
CA LYS A 170 -4.29 -21.57 -7.28
C LYS A 170 -4.32 -23.03 -6.79
N SER A 171 -5.30 -23.37 -5.98
CA SER A 171 -5.40 -24.67 -5.30
C SER A 171 -5.62 -25.88 -6.24
N ASN A 172 -6.03 -25.67 -7.48
CA ASN A 172 -6.11 -26.72 -8.48
C ASN A 172 -4.72 -27.26 -8.90
N VAL A 173 -3.68 -26.42 -8.78
CA VAL A 173 -2.27 -26.78 -9.03
C VAL A 173 -1.53 -26.97 -7.72
N MET A 174 -1.53 -25.95 -6.86
CA MET A 174 -0.84 -25.97 -5.56
C MET A 174 -1.76 -26.47 -4.45
N ARG A 175 -2.07 -27.78 -4.51
CA ARG A 175 -3.10 -28.41 -3.66
C ARG A 175 -2.78 -28.34 -2.16
N LYS A 176 -1.51 -28.32 -1.76
CA LYS A 176 -1.11 -28.25 -0.35
C LYS A 176 -1.08 -26.82 0.15
N THR A 177 -0.29 -25.94 -0.45
CA THR A 177 -0.10 -24.56 -0.03
C THR A 177 -1.38 -23.74 -0.23
N ASP A 178 -1.85 -23.59 -1.45
CA ASP A 178 -3.05 -22.82 -1.77
C ASP A 178 -4.34 -23.48 -1.31
N GLY A 179 -4.36 -24.84 -1.25
CA GLY A 179 -5.46 -25.55 -0.62
C GLY A 179 -5.57 -25.27 0.88
N LEU A 180 -4.44 -25.10 1.59
CA LEU A 180 -4.43 -24.66 2.98
C LEU A 180 -4.95 -23.23 3.11
N PHE A 181 -4.46 -22.30 2.28
CA PHE A 181 -4.93 -20.90 2.24
C PHE A 181 -6.44 -20.82 2.03
N ALA A 182 -6.95 -21.50 1.00
CA ALA A 182 -8.36 -21.50 0.64
C ALA A 182 -9.25 -22.03 1.80
N ARG A 183 -8.86 -23.15 2.42
CA ARG A 183 -9.59 -23.72 3.58
C ARG A 183 -9.55 -22.75 4.77
N SER A 184 -8.40 -22.17 5.07
CA SER A 184 -8.25 -21.20 6.18
C SER A 184 -9.14 -19.99 5.99
N CYS A 185 -9.24 -19.45 4.78
CA CYS A 185 -10.16 -18.36 4.45
C CYS A 185 -11.63 -18.78 4.61
N ALA A 186 -12.00 -19.98 4.16
CA ALA A 186 -13.35 -20.51 4.30
C ALA A 186 -13.74 -20.75 5.77
N ASP A 187 -12.79 -21.18 6.61
CA ASP A 187 -13.03 -21.33 8.05
C ASP A 187 -13.32 -20.00 8.72
N VAL A 188 -12.52 -18.96 8.41
CA VAL A 188 -12.75 -17.61 8.92
C VAL A 188 -14.05 -17.00 8.42
N ALA A 189 -14.44 -17.29 7.17
CA ALA A 189 -15.71 -16.80 6.61
C ALA A 189 -16.92 -17.16 7.46
N ARG A 190 -16.91 -18.31 8.14
CA ARG A 190 -18.00 -18.75 9.03
C ARG A 190 -18.18 -17.86 10.26
N GLU A 191 -17.12 -17.13 10.66
CA GLU A 191 -17.16 -16.16 11.78
C GLU A 191 -17.87 -14.85 11.37
N PHE A 192 -18.07 -14.59 10.05
CA PHE A 192 -18.57 -13.33 9.50
C PHE A 192 -19.84 -13.51 8.64
N GLY A 193 -20.89 -14.08 9.21
CA GLY A 193 -22.11 -14.48 8.49
C GLY A 193 -22.86 -13.37 7.73
N SER A 194 -22.54 -12.08 7.94
CA SER A 194 -23.12 -10.94 7.22
C SER A 194 -22.33 -10.52 5.99
N ILE A 195 -21.20 -11.19 5.69
CA ILE A 195 -20.31 -10.90 4.57
C ILE A 195 -20.33 -12.07 3.62
N SER A 196 -20.62 -11.82 2.33
CA SER A 196 -20.59 -12.86 1.32
C SER A 196 -19.13 -13.29 1.04
N PHE A 197 -18.95 -14.59 0.84
CA PHE A 197 -17.64 -15.17 0.60
C PHE A 197 -17.68 -16.06 -0.65
N ASP A 198 -16.69 -15.88 -1.50
CA ASP A 198 -16.44 -16.75 -2.65
C ASP A 198 -14.94 -17.00 -2.84
N GLN A 199 -14.62 -17.96 -3.68
CA GLN A 199 -13.26 -18.34 -4.02
C GLN A 199 -13.05 -18.28 -5.52
N MET A 200 -11.84 -17.86 -5.95
CA MET A 200 -11.53 -17.74 -7.36
C MET A 200 -10.07 -18.14 -7.62
N TYR A 201 -9.80 -18.77 -8.74
CA TYR A 201 -8.43 -18.99 -9.18
C TYR A 201 -7.79 -17.69 -9.64
N VAL A 202 -6.50 -17.54 -9.40
CA VAL A 202 -5.77 -16.30 -9.67
C VAL A 202 -5.84 -15.85 -11.12
N ASP A 203 -5.76 -16.79 -12.06
CA ASP A 203 -5.92 -16.53 -13.49
C ASP A 203 -7.33 -16.02 -13.86
N ALA A 204 -8.36 -16.59 -13.25
CA ALA A 204 -9.72 -16.10 -13.41
C ALA A 204 -9.92 -14.73 -12.77
N CYS A 205 -9.25 -14.46 -11.63
CA CYS A 205 -9.28 -13.16 -10.97
C CYS A 205 -8.62 -12.08 -11.85
N ALA A 206 -7.45 -12.36 -12.41
CA ALA A 206 -6.76 -11.45 -13.34
C ALA A 206 -7.63 -11.08 -14.54
N MET A 207 -8.25 -12.07 -15.20
CA MET A 207 -9.22 -11.79 -16.28
C MET A 207 -10.39 -10.92 -15.82
N ASN A 208 -10.93 -11.16 -14.62
CA ASN A 208 -12.10 -10.45 -14.12
C ASN A 208 -11.74 -9.02 -13.62
N LEU A 209 -10.52 -8.78 -13.16
CA LEU A 209 -10.04 -7.42 -12.84
C LEU A 209 -10.08 -6.50 -14.09
N ILE A 210 -9.82 -7.05 -15.28
CA ILE A 210 -9.96 -6.32 -16.54
C ILE A 210 -11.41 -6.24 -17.02
N ARG A 211 -12.14 -7.38 -16.93
CA ARG A 211 -13.47 -7.53 -17.52
C ARG A 211 -14.57 -6.91 -16.68
N GLN A 212 -14.58 -7.16 -15.37
CA GLN A 212 -15.63 -6.82 -14.42
C GLN A 212 -15.05 -6.44 -13.04
N PRO A 213 -14.12 -5.48 -12.94
CA PRO A 213 -13.51 -5.10 -11.66
C PRO A 213 -14.55 -4.60 -10.65
N GLU A 214 -15.66 -4.05 -11.13
CA GLU A 214 -16.79 -3.62 -10.31
C GLU A 214 -17.47 -4.77 -9.55
N ALA A 215 -17.23 -6.03 -9.89
CA ALA A 215 -17.78 -7.17 -9.15
C ALA A 215 -17.07 -7.41 -7.81
N PHE A 216 -15.83 -6.91 -7.65
CA PHE A 216 -15.06 -7.08 -6.43
C PHE A 216 -15.39 -5.99 -5.38
N ASP A 217 -15.16 -6.33 -4.11
CA ASP A 217 -15.14 -5.41 -2.97
C ASP A 217 -13.80 -5.59 -2.24
N VAL A 218 -13.59 -6.72 -1.58
CA VAL A 218 -12.33 -7.06 -0.95
C VAL A 218 -11.81 -8.38 -1.53
N ILE A 219 -10.59 -8.36 -2.03
CA ILE A 219 -9.86 -9.55 -2.46
C ILE A 219 -8.85 -9.91 -1.36
N VAL A 220 -8.84 -11.16 -0.90
CA VAL A 220 -7.79 -11.68 -0.02
C VAL A 220 -6.97 -12.72 -0.76
N THR A 221 -5.63 -12.59 -0.68
CA THR A 221 -4.74 -13.49 -1.41
C THR A 221 -3.37 -13.61 -0.75
N THR A 222 -2.57 -14.57 -1.21
CA THR A 222 -1.19 -14.79 -0.79
C THR A 222 -0.26 -13.69 -1.26
N ASN A 223 0.97 -13.67 -0.76
CA ASN A 223 1.91 -12.58 -0.97
C ASN A 223 2.21 -12.33 -2.45
N LEU A 224 2.69 -13.32 -3.19
CA LEU A 224 3.05 -13.15 -4.61
C LEU A 224 1.85 -12.76 -5.47
N PHE A 225 0.73 -13.45 -5.31
CA PHE A 225 -0.45 -13.13 -6.11
C PHE A 225 -1.00 -11.75 -5.80
N GLY A 226 -0.95 -11.34 -4.52
CA GLY A 226 -1.37 -10.01 -4.11
C GLY A 226 -0.49 -8.91 -4.70
N ASP A 227 0.80 -9.16 -4.88
CA ASP A 227 1.71 -8.22 -5.54
C ASP A 227 1.28 -7.99 -7.00
N ILE A 228 1.16 -9.07 -7.75
CA ILE A 228 0.82 -9.01 -9.19
C ILE A 228 -0.57 -8.40 -9.42
N LEU A 229 -1.58 -8.93 -8.72
CA LEU A 229 -2.98 -8.50 -8.91
C LEU A 229 -3.22 -7.06 -8.48
N SER A 230 -2.49 -6.54 -7.48
CA SER A 230 -2.67 -5.16 -7.05
C SER A 230 -2.09 -4.15 -8.04
N ASP A 231 -1.00 -4.49 -8.73
CA ASP A 231 -0.45 -3.64 -9.78
C ASP A 231 -1.36 -3.64 -11.01
N GLU A 232 -1.93 -4.81 -11.35
CA GLU A 232 -2.97 -4.92 -12.38
C GLU A 232 -4.19 -4.07 -12.02
N ALA A 233 -4.72 -4.21 -10.81
CA ALA A 233 -5.87 -3.43 -10.34
C ALA A 233 -5.59 -1.92 -10.34
N ALA A 234 -4.39 -1.50 -9.94
CA ALA A 234 -3.98 -0.09 -9.99
C ALA A 234 -3.98 0.45 -11.43
N GLN A 235 -3.50 -0.35 -12.40
CA GLN A 235 -3.51 0.06 -13.80
C GLN A 235 -4.93 0.15 -14.37
N VAL A 236 -5.83 -0.72 -13.95
CA VAL A 236 -7.26 -0.67 -14.37
C VAL A 236 -7.93 0.63 -13.96
N VAL A 237 -7.57 1.20 -12.81
CA VAL A 237 -8.20 2.41 -12.25
C VAL A 237 -7.46 3.72 -12.55
N GLY A 238 -6.33 3.68 -13.29
CA GLY A 238 -5.65 4.91 -13.71
C GLY A 238 -4.15 4.96 -13.48
N GLY A 239 -3.55 3.93 -12.88
CA GLY A 239 -2.10 3.74 -12.79
C GLY A 239 -1.52 3.83 -11.39
N LEU A 240 -0.26 3.40 -11.29
CA LEU A 240 0.47 3.25 -10.03
C LEU A 240 0.72 4.58 -9.29
N GLY A 241 0.78 5.71 -10.01
CA GLY A 241 0.93 7.04 -9.41
C GLY A 241 -0.23 7.45 -8.48
N MET A 242 -1.37 6.73 -8.57
CA MET A 242 -2.54 6.94 -7.71
C MET A 242 -2.72 5.83 -6.67
N ALA A 243 -1.84 4.82 -6.62
CA ALA A 243 -2.00 3.62 -5.81
C ALA A 243 -1.22 3.71 -4.49
N PRO A 244 -1.87 3.99 -3.35
CA PRO A 244 -1.26 3.90 -2.04
C PRO A 244 -1.22 2.47 -1.52
N ALA A 245 -0.36 2.21 -0.54
CA ALA A 245 -0.34 0.96 0.20
C ALA A 245 -0.11 1.18 1.69
N ALA A 246 -0.69 0.29 2.50
CA ALA A 246 -0.43 0.21 3.92
C ALA A 246 0.06 -1.20 4.29
N ASN A 247 1.19 -1.28 4.99
CA ASN A 247 1.68 -2.51 5.59
C ASN A 247 1.33 -2.47 7.07
N ILE A 248 0.39 -3.30 7.50
CA ILE A 248 -0.24 -3.25 8.82
C ILE A 248 0.15 -4.45 9.66
N GLY A 249 0.60 -4.18 10.87
CA GLY A 249 0.76 -5.14 11.95
C GLY A 249 -0.15 -4.80 13.14
N ASP A 250 -0.12 -5.64 14.17
CA ASP A 250 -0.93 -5.40 15.37
C ASP A 250 -0.47 -4.15 16.14
N ASN A 251 0.82 -3.81 16.08
CA ASN A 251 1.40 -2.75 16.89
C ASN A 251 1.98 -1.58 16.09
N PHE A 252 2.24 -1.76 14.81
CA PHE A 252 2.88 -0.77 13.96
C PHE A 252 2.33 -0.84 12.54
N ALA A 253 2.46 0.27 11.82
CA ALA A 253 2.11 0.31 10.40
C ALA A 253 3.10 1.19 9.62
N LEU A 254 3.34 0.79 8.36
CA LEU A 254 4.15 1.49 7.39
C LEU A 254 3.34 1.75 6.13
N PHE A 255 3.39 2.98 5.64
CA PHE A 255 2.61 3.44 4.50
C PHE A 255 3.53 3.88 3.38
N GLU A 256 3.26 3.42 2.16
CA GLU A 256 4.15 3.64 1.01
C GLU A 256 3.36 3.72 -0.31
N PRO A 257 3.85 4.41 -1.34
CA PRO A 257 3.34 4.24 -2.69
C PRO A 257 3.67 2.84 -3.22
N VAL A 258 2.84 2.31 -4.10
CA VAL A 258 3.05 0.98 -4.70
C VAL A 258 4.20 1.01 -5.72
N HIS A 259 4.38 2.13 -6.43
CA HIS A 259 5.41 2.27 -7.46
C HIS A 259 6.85 2.34 -6.92
N GLY A 260 7.84 2.03 -7.76
CA GLY A 260 9.27 2.07 -7.47
C GLY A 260 9.90 3.47 -7.62
N ALA A 261 11.23 3.50 -7.63
CA ALA A 261 12.04 4.72 -7.56
C ALA A 261 12.11 5.54 -8.86
N ALA A 262 11.70 5.03 -10.00
CA ALA A 262 11.60 5.72 -11.29
C ALA A 262 12.78 6.68 -11.56
N PHE A 263 13.99 6.15 -11.59
CA PHE A 263 15.23 6.94 -11.72
C PHE A 263 15.30 7.80 -12.99
N ASP A 264 14.60 7.39 -14.03
CA ASP A 264 14.54 8.09 -15.33
C ASP A 264 13.89 9.48 -15.24
N ILE A 265 12.99 9.70 -14.29
CA ILE A 265 12.32 10.99 -14.05
C ILE A 265 12.76 11.69 -12.75
N ALA A 266 13.70 11.11 -12.02
CA ALA A 266 14.16 11.67 -10.74
C ALA A 266 14.72 13.09 -10.89
N GLY A 267 14.32 14.00 -9.99
CA GLY A 267 14.74 15.42 -9.99
C GLY A 267 14.14 16.29 -11.07
N LYS A 268 13.22 15.77 -11.90
CA LYS A 268 12.59 16.53 -12.99
C LYS A 268 11.26 17.18 -12.61
N GLN A 269 10.85 17.08 -11.36
CA GLN A 269 9.54 17.57 -10.88
C GLN A 269 8.36 16.97 -11.68
N ALA A 270 8.50 15.72 -12.12
CA ALA A 270 7.54 15.02 -12.97
C ALA A 270 6.81 13.88 -12.25
N ALA A 271 7.22 13.54 -11.03
CA ALA A 271 6.62 12.47 -10.25
C ALA A 271 5.22 12.87 -9.74
N ASN A 272 4.28 11.93 -9.77
CA ASN A 272 2.94 12.10 -9.21
C ASN A 272 2.99 11.92 -7.68
N PRO A 273 2.68 12.94 -6.86
CA PRO A 273 2.73 12.80 -5.41
C PRO A 273 1.47 12.14 -4.81
N SER A 274 0.42 11.89 -5.63
CA SER A 274 -0.89 11.45 -5.14
C SER A 274 -0.82 10.16 -4.35
N SER A 275 -0.10 9.14 -4.84
CA SER A 275 -0.02 7.85 -4.16
C SER A 275 0.62 7.98 -2.78
N PHE A 276 1.64 8.82 -2.62
CA PHE A 276 2.28 9.04 -1.32
C PHE A 276 1.43 9.90 -0.37
N ILE A 277 0.73 10.91 -0.89
CA ILE A 277 -0.26 11.70 -0.13
C ILE A 277 -1.43 10.81 0.32
N LEU A 278 -1.92 9.92 -0.55
CA LEU A 278 -2.96 8.94 -0.21
C LEU A 278 -2.45 7.87 0.77
N SER A 279 -1.16 7.53 0.74
CA SER A 279 -0.52 6.69 1.77
C SER A 279 -0.52 7.39 3.12
N ALA A 280 -0.25 8.70 3.18
CA ALA A 280 -0.41 9.50 4.39
C ALA A 280 -1.87 9.56 4.86
N LYS A 281 -2.84 9.63 3.93
CA LYS A 281 -4.27 9.50 4.26
C LYS A 281 -4.57 8.17 4.98
N MET A 282 -4.07 7.05 4.45
CA MET A 282 -4.23 5.74 5.10
C MET A 282 -3.54 5.69 6.48
N MET A 283 -2.41 6.38 6.65
CA MET A 283 -1.74 6.53 7.94
C MET A 283 -2.64 7.22 8.96
N PHE A 284 -3.29 8.33 8.58
CA PHE A 284 -4.20 9.04 9.49
C PHE A 284 -5.45 8.22 9.83
N GLU A 285 -6.00 7.44 8.91
CA GLU A 285 -7.08 6.50 9.20
C GLU A 285 -6.66 5.45 10.24
N TRP A 286 -5.48 4.86 10.07
CA TRP A 286 -4.96 3.88 11.00
C TRP A 286 -4.68 4.49 12.38
N LEU A 287 -4.04 5.67 12.43
CA LEU A 287 -3.80 6.40 13.69
C LEU A 287 -5.10 6.76 14.40
N ALA A 288 -6.11 7.19 13.65
CA ALA A 288 -7.43 7.51 14.18
C ALA A 288 -8.08 6.31 14.89
N MET A 289 -8.07 5.14 14.24
CA MET A 289 -8.60 3.90 14.84
C MET A 289 -7.79 3.49 16.08
N ARG A 290 -6.46 3.58 16.01
CA ARG A 290 -5.58 3.12 17.07
C ARG A 290 -5.59 4.01 18.31
N LYS A 291 -5.71 5.32 18.12
CA LYS A 291 -5.69 6.34 19.21
C LYS A 291 -7.08 6.87 19.55
N ASN A 292 -8.13 6.37 18.89
CA ASN A 292 -9.50 6.87 18.97
C ASN A 292 -9.55 8.41 18.77
N ASP A 293 -8.83 8.89 17.74
CA ASP A 293 -8.65 10.31 17.43
C ASP A 293 -9.50 10.73 16.21
N ARG A 294 -10.63 11.38 16.46
CA ARG A 294 -11.53 11.88 15.43
C ARG A 294 -10.89 12.90 14.48
N ARG A 295 -9.96 13.72 14.99
CA ARG A 295 -9.26 14.72 14.15
C ARG A 295 -8.42 14.05 13.06
N SER A 296 -7.77 12.94 13.37
CA SER A 296 -7.03 12.18 12.36
C SER A 296 -7.96 11.63 11.27
N LEU A 297 -9.20 11.25 11.57
CA LEU A 297 -10.20 10.89 10.55
C LEU A 297 -10.60 12.09 9.69
N GLU A 298 -10.77 13.27 10.29
CA GLU A 298 -11.05 14.51 9.56
C GLU A 298 -9.91 14.85 8.60
N VAL A 299 -8.65 14.72 9.05
CA VAL A 299 -7.46 14.88 8.19
C VAL A 299 -7.45 13.88 7.03
N ALA A 300 -7.72 12.60 7.30
CA ALA A 300 -7.77 11.59 6.25
C ALA A 300 -8.82 11.92 5.18
N SER A 301 -10.00 12.33 5.61
CA SER A 301 -11.08 12.76 4.70
C SER A 301 -10.71 14.01 3.91
N ALA A 302 -10.08 15.00 4.54
CA ALA A 302 -9.62 16.22 3.87
C ALA A 302 -8.55 15.90 2.80
N LEU A 303 -7.61 15.03 3.09
CA LEU A 303 -6.58 14.60 2.12
C LEU A 303 -7.21 13.89 0.91
N GLU A 304 -8.11 12.94 1.13
CA GLU A 304 -8.78 12.25 0.02
C GLU A 304 -9.58 13.22 -0.84
N ASN A 305 -10.37 14.11 -0.22
CA ASN A 305 -11.15 15.11 -0.90
C ASN A 305 -10.29 16.12 -1.66
N ALA A 306 -9.15 16.53 -1.09
CA ALA A 306 -8.22 17.45 -1.74
C ALA A 306 -7.61 16.82 -3.00
N VAL A 307 -7.10 15.59 -2.92
CA VAL A 307 -6.57 14.87 -4.10
C VAL A 307 -7.67 14.66 -5.14
N TYR A 308 -8.86 14.22 -4.71
CA TYR A 308 -10.01 14.05 -5.59
C TYR A 308 -10.38 15.34 -6.31
N GLY A 309 -10.46 16.46 -5.58
CA GLY A 309 -10.79 17.77 -6.15
C GLY A 309 -9.76 18.25 -7.16
N VAL A 310 -8.46 18.09 -6.88
CA VAL A 310 -7.37 18.47 -7.80
C VAL A 310 -7.48 17.71 -9.12
N VAL A 311 -7.65 16.39 -9.05
CA VAL A 311 -7.76 15.53 -10.24
C VAL A 311 -9.05 15.82 -11.02
N ARG A 312 -10.18 15.98 -10.33
CA ARG A 312 -11.47 16.32 -10.93
C ARG A 312 -11.41 17.63 -11.70
N ASP A 313 -10.71 18.62 -11.16
CA ASP A 313 -10.58 19.95 -11.78
C ASP A 313 -9.53 19.96 -12.92
N GLY A 314 -9.03 18.80 -13.33
CA GLY A 314 -8.13 18.63 -14.49
C GLY A 314 -6.66 18.91 -14.20
N ILE A 315 -6.28 19.17 -12.95
CA ILE A 315 -4.88 19.39 -12.56
C ILE A 315 -4.25 18.02 -12.37
N ARG A 316 -3.32 17.64 -13.24
CA ARG A 316 -2.79 16.29 -13.33
C ARG A 316 -1.32 16.30 -13.69
N THR A 317 -0.61 15.33 -13.18
CA THR A 317 0.75 15.03 -13.61
C THR A 317 0.75 14.22 -14.91
N ARG A 318 1.93 14.06 -15.50
CA ARG A 318 2.09 13.48 -16.84
C ARG A 318 1.61 12.03 -16.96
N ASP A 319 1.83 11.23 -15.93
CA ASP A 319 1.43 9.82 -15.85
C ASP A 319 -0.09 9.62 -15.88
N ILE A 320 -0.86 10.64 -15.47
CA ILE A 320 -2.33 10.64 -15.46
C ILE A 320 -2.93 11.63 -16.47
N GLY A 321 -2.15 11.95 -17.52
CA GLY A 321 -2.65 12.70 -18.69
C GLY A 321 -2.71 14.20 -18.53
N GLY A 322 -1.83 14.79 -17.71
CA GLY A 322 -1.65 16.24 -17.56
C GLY A 322 -0.23 16.71 -17.81
N ASP A 323 0.09 17.90 -17.35
CA ASP A 323 1.39 18.55 -17.49
C ASP A 323 1.88 19.23 -16.20
N SER A 324 1.12 19.10 -15.11
CA SER A 324 1.48 19.70 -13.83
C SER A 324 2.75 19.05 -13.25
N THR A 325 3.60 19.88 -12.69
CA THR A 325 4.75 19.42 -11.93
C THR A 325 4.34 18.86 -10.56
N THR A 326 5.22 18.06 -9.94
CA THR A 326 5.06 17.55 -8.58
C THR A 326 4.71 18.66 -7.59
N GLY A 327 5.47 19.79 -7.64
CA GLY A 327 5.26 20.93 -6.75
C GLY A 327 3.96 21.68 -7.02
N GLU A 328 3.53 21.84 -8.28
CA GLU A 328 2.25 22.47 -8.63
C GLU A 328 1.08 21.64 -8.12
N PHE A 329 1.10 20.33 -8.38
CA PHE A 329 0.06 19.43 -7.88
C PHE A 329 -0.02 19.47 -6.34
N THR A 330 1.13 19.42 -5.65
CA THR A 330 1.21 19.49 -4.18
C THR A 330 0.59 20.78 -3.64
N ARG A 331 0.94 21.94 -4.22
CA ARG A 331 0.34 23.23 -3.83
C ARG A 331 -1.17 23.26 -4.01
N GLN A 332 -1.68 22.64 -5.07
CA GLN A 332 -3.12 22.54 -5.33
C GLN A 332 -3.82 21.63 -4.29
N VAL A 333 -3.19 20.55 -3.86
CA VAL A 333 -3.71 19.74 -2.75
C VAL A 333 -3.75 20.55 -1.47
N ILE A 334 -2.65 21.24 -1.11
CA ILE A 334 -2.55 22.06 0.11
C ILE A 334 -3.61 23.18 0.13
N SER A 335 -3.89 23.81 -1.03
CA SER A 335 -4.88 24.87 -1.11
C SER A 335 -6.30 24.39 -0.78
N ARG A 336 -6.59 23.10 -0.94
CA ARG A 336 -7.90 22.48 -0.70
C ARG A 336 -8.02 21.81 0.69
N LEU A 337 -6.97 21.80 1.47
CA LEU A 337 -7.04 21.35 2.87
C LEU A 337 -7.78 22.39 3.71
N THR A 338 -8.94 22.01 4.22
CA THR A 338 -9.82 22.85 5.06
C THR A 338 -10.29 22.05 6.26
#